data_30e409e1bd7ba3910532cc3b595f5ca2
#
_entry.id   30e409e1bd7ba3910532cc3b595f5ca2
#
_cell.length_a   1.000
_cell.length_b   1.000
_cell.length_c   1.000
_cell.angle_alpha   90.00
_cell.angle_beta   90.00
_cell.angle_gamma   90.00
#
_symmetry.space_group_name_H-M   'P 1'
#
loop_
_entity.id
_entity.type
_entity.pdbx_description
1 polymer ?
#
loop_
_entity_poly.entity_id
_entity_poly.type
_entity_poly.pdbx_seq_one_letter_code
_entity_poly.pdbx_strand_id
1 'polypeptide(L)'
;MYDLTQPLTPDIPRFPGDPEVRIEPIRDFAPWQISALAMGTHSGTHMDAPLHRIPGGAGIGAYGPERLVGSGLVIDATGYGENTTLPASVLDSIRDLTWPGWFAVFRTGWDRFWGDERYFRHPFLSPELARELVAARAGIVAIDTLSIDSTVEAGAATHEILLGADVLIAENLCRLGDLTPDRGYTFAFLPLALGAADGSPARVVAWESLTSVP
;
A
#
# COMPACT_ATOMS: atom_id res chain seq x y z
N MET A 1 -15.23 11.83 0.75
CA MET A 1 -14.29 10.98 -0.03
C MET A 1 -12.91 11.55 0.16
N TYR A 2 -11.95 10.68 0.44
CA TYR A 2 -10.55 11.01 0.71
C TYR A 2 -9.70 10.40 -0.41
N ASP A 3 -8.79 11.17 -0.99
CA ASP A 3 -7.80 10.68 -1.95
C ASP A 3 -6.49 10.40 -1.21
N LEU A 4 -6.09 9.15 -1.19
CA LEU A 4 -4.95 8.65 -0.42
C LEU A 4 -3.73 8.34 -1.32
N THR A 5 -3.68 8.98 -2.50
CA THR A 5 -2.70 8.69 -3.55
C THR A 5 -1.65 9.79 -3.65
N GLN A 6 -0.38 9.43 -3.61
CA GLN A 6 0.72 10.34 -3.92
C GLN A 6 0.69 10.73 -5.41
N PRO A 7 0.96 12.00 -5.74
CA PRO A 7 1.13 12.39 -7.14
C PRO A 7 2.30 11.63 -7.79
N LEU A 8 2.06 11.06 -8.96
CA LEU A 8 3.10 10.35 -9.71
C LEU A 8 3.87 11.35 -10.60
N THR A 9 5.10 11.64 -10.21
CA THR A 9 6.00 12.58 -10.91
C THR A 9 7.38 11.94 -11.11
N PRO A 10 8.25 12.46 -12.01
CA PRO A 10 9.58 11.86 -12.23
C PRO A 10 10.50 11.83 -11.02
N ASP A 11 10.29 12.69 -10.04
CA ASP A 11 11.13 12.90 -8.85
C ASP A 11 10.60 12.22 -7.58
N ILE A 12 9.65 11.29 -7.70
CA ILE A 12 9.13 10.55 -6.54
C ILE A 12 10.21 9.73 -5.84
N PRO A 13 10.11 9.53 -4.50
CA PRO A 13 10.91 8.53 -3.81
C PRO A 13 10.70 7.14 -4.42
N ARG A 14 11.79 6.38 -4.59
CA ARG A 14 11.78 5.04 -5.16
C ARG A 14 12.62 4.12 -4.30
N PHE A 15 12.24 2.86 -4.22
CA PHE A 15 13.10 1.86 -3.60
C PHE A 15 14.46 1.81 -4.32
N PRO A 16 15.59 1.69 -3.61
CA PRO A 16 16.91 1.66 -4.22
C PRO A 16 17.03 0.57 -5.28
N GLY A 17 17.30 0.96 -6.52
CA GLY A 17 17.42 0.06 -7.68
C GLY A 17 16.21 0.03 -8.61
N ASP A 18 15.08 0.58 -8.19
CA ASP A 18 13.87 0.62 -9.03
C ASP A 18 14.01 1.55 -10.24
N PRO A 19 13.29 1.26 -11.33
CA PRO A 19 13.27 2.07 -12.54
C PRO A 19 12.82 3.51 -12.28
N GLU A 20 13.36 4.45 -13.05
CA GLU A 20 12.91 5.85 -13.03
C GLU A 20 11.52 6.01 -13.61
N VAL A 21 10.75 6.93 -13.03
CA VAL A 21 9.49 7.38 -13.61
C VAL A 21 9.79 8.40 -14.69
N ARG A 22 9.32 8.16 -15.90
CA ARG A 22 9.40 9.08 -17.02
C ARG A 22 8.02 9.34 -17.59
N ILE A 23 7.69 10.62 -17.75
CA ILE A 23 6.44 11.10 -18.34
C ILE A 23 6.85 12.08 -19.41
N GLU A 24 6.85 11.64 -20.67
CA GLU A 24 7.40 12.41 -21.78
C GLU A 24 6.31 12.71 -22.83
N PRO A 25 6.13 13.98 -23.23
CA PRO A 25 5.21 14.30 -24.30
C PRO A 25 5.74 13.73 -25.63
N ILE A 26 4.88 12.99 -26.33
CA ILE A 26 5.16 12.51 -27.68
C ILE A 26 4.86 13.64 -28.66
N ARG A 27 5.87 14.08 -29.42
CA ARG A 27 5.73 15.13 -30.42
C ARG A 27 5.16 14.55 -31.72
N ASP A 28 4.65 15.42 -32.59
CA ASP A 28 4.15 15.08 -33.95
C ASP A 28 2.80 14.35 -34.02
N PHE A 29 1.95 14.53 -32.98
CA PHE A 29 0.57 14.02 -32.95
C PHE A 29 -0.50 15.13 -33.03
N ALA A 30 -0.13 16.32 -33.52
CA ALA A 30 -1.10 17.40 -33.61
C ALA A 30 -2.39 16.98 -34.38
N PRO A 31 -3.58 17.38 -33.91
CA PRO A 31 -3.87 18.30 -32.81
C PRO A 31 -3.89 17.68 -31.40
N TRP A 32 -3.58 16.40 -31.26
CA TRP A 32 -3.64 15.64 -30.02
C TRP A 32 -2.36 15.84 -29.18
N GLN A 33 -2.51 15.86 -27.87
CA GLN A 33 -1.39 15.75 -26.93
C GLN A 33 -1.37 14.35 -26.32
N ILE A 34 -0.25 13.67 -26.50
CA ILE A 34 -0.05 12.31 -26.01
C ILE A 34 1.25 12.29 -25.19
N SER A 35 1.25 11.57 -24.06
CA SER A 35 2.44 11.32 -23.27
C SER A 35 2.78 9.84 -23.24
N ALA A 36 4.05 9.51 -23.33
CA ALA A 36 4.59 8.19 -23.02
C ALA A 36 4.87 8.09 -21.53
N LEU A 37 4.58 6.94 -20.95
CA LEU A 37 4.87 6.61 -19.56
C LEU A 37 5.85 5.44 -19.52
N ALA A 38 6.90 5.56 -18.70
CA ALA A 38 7.79 4.47 -18.35
C ALA A 38 8.06 4.53 -16.85
N MET A 39 7.82 3.42 -16.12
CA MET A 39 7.99 3.35 -14.68
C MET A 39 8.05 1.89 -14.22
N GLY A 40 8.52 1.65 -12.99
CA GLY A 40 8.37 0.38 -12.31
C GLY A 40 6.93 0.15 -11.86
N THR A 41 6.56 -1.11 -11.67
CA THR A 41 5.25 -1.51 -11.13
C THR A 41 5.03 -1.04 -9.70
N HIS A 42 6.12 -0.79 -8.94
CA HIS A 42 6.12 -0.30 -7.56
C HIS A 42 6.40 1.21 -7.44
N SER A 43 5.96 2.00 -8.43
CA SER A 43 6.17 3.46 -8.45
C SER A 43 5.04 4.23 -7.77
N GLY A 44 5.39 5.12 -6.83
CA GLY A 44 4.43 5.94 -6.08
C GLY A 44 3.50 5.10 -5.21
N THR A 45 2.25 5.54 -5.04
CA THR A 45 1.22 4.70 -4.40
C THR A 45 0.90 3.53 -5.31
N HIS A 46 1.11 2.32 -4.84
CA HIS A 46 1.01 1.10 -5.65
C HIS A 46 0.48 -0.07 -4.83
N MET A 47 0.22 -1.18 -5.51
CA MET A 47 -0.15 -2.45 -4.90
C MET A 47 0.80 -3.55 -5.36
N ASP A 48 1.07 -4.48 -4.44
CA ASP A 48 1.83 -5.71 -4.69
C ASP A 48 0.89 -6.91 -4.70
N ALA A 49 1.14 -7.80 -5.66
CA ALA A 49 0.51 -9.10 -5.76
C ALA A 49 1.50 -10.22 -5.38
N PRO A 50 1.03 -11.45 -5.09
CA PRO A 50 1.89 -12.57 -4.72
C PRO A 50 3.10 -12.79 -5.64
N LEU A 51 2.96 -12.55 -6.94
CA LEU A 51 4.05 -12.71 -7.91
C LEU A 51 5.29 -11.87 -7.56
N HIS A 52 5.13 -10.75 -6.82
CA HIS A 52 6.24 -9.90 -6.41
C HIS A 52 7.31 -10.65 -5.58
N ARG A 53 6.88 -11.58 -4.72
CA ARG A 53 7.80 -12.34 -3.83
C ARG A 53 7.66 -13.85 -3.92
N ILE A 54 6.54 -14.35 -4.42
CA ILE A 54 6.25 -15.78 -4.43
C ILE A 54 6.40 -16.31 -5.86
N PRO A 55 7.41 -17.16 -6.14
CA PRO A 55 7.58 -17.75 -7.46
C PRO A 55 6.31 -18.48 -7.92
N GLY A 56 5.78 -18.08 -9.09
CA GLY A 56 4.52 -18.62 -9.61
C GLY A 56 3.26 -18.10 -8.94
N GLY A 57 3.37 -17.10 -8.07
CA GLY A 57 2.24 -16.41 -7.46
C GLY A 57 1.35 -15.71 -8.48
N ALA A 58 0.14 -15.34 -8.07
CA ALA A 58 -0.79 -14.60 -8.89
C ALA A 58 -0.26 -13.18 -9.17
N GLY A 59 -0.40 -12.68 -10.39
CA GLY A 59 -0.13 -11.29 -10.75
C GLY A 59 -1.30 -10.37 -10.40
N ILE A 60 -1.06 -9.05 -10.38
CA ILE A 60 -2.05 -8.06 -9.95
C ILE A 60 -3.32 -8.08 -10.80
N GLY A 61 -3.24 -8.40 -12.08
CA GLY A 61 -4.38 -8.51 -12.98
C GLY A 61 -5.31 -9.71 -12.71
N ALA A 62 -4.96 -10.61 -11.79
CA ALA A 62 -5.82 -11.71 -11.37
C ALA A 62 -6.89 -11.29 -10.35
N TYR A 63 -6.78 -10.09 -9.78
CA TYR A 63 -7.66 -9.59 -8.72
C TYR A 63 -8.71 -8.64 -9.31
N GLY A 64 -9.97 -9.03 -9.19
CA GLY A 64 -11.11 -8.21 -9.62
C GLY A 64 -11.52 -7.16 -8.58
N PRO A 65 -12.42 -6.23 -8.95
CA PRO A 65 -12.90 -5.17 -8.07
C PRO A 65 -13.45 -5.67 -6.73
N GLU A 66 -14.00 -6.87 -6.67
CA GLU A 66 -14.54 -7.51 -5.45
C GLU A 66 -13.46 -7.79 -4.39
N ARG A 67 -12.19 -7.87 -4.79
CA ARG A 67 -11.03 -8.02 -3.89
C ARG A 67 -10.39 -6.68 -3.55
N LEU A 68 -10.65 -5.64 -4.37
CA LEU A 68 -9.96 -4.36 -4.34
C LEU A 68 -10.81 -3.23 -3.74
N VAL A 69 -12.11 -3.47 -3.56
CA VAL A 69 -13.03 -2.53 -2.93
C VAL A 69 -13.71 -3.20 -1.74
N GLY A 70 -13.56 -2.62 -0.56
CA GLY A 70 -14.09 -3.24 0.65
C GLY A 70 -13.93 -2.38 1.89
N SER A 71 -14.43 -2.91 3.00
CA SER A 71 -14.35 -2.24 4.30
C SER A 71 -13.01 -2.49 4.98
N GLY A 72 -12.51 -1.48 5.67
CA GLY A 72 -11.25 -1.56 6.41
C GLY A 72 -11.22 -0.63 7.61
N LEU A 73 -10.18 -0.80 8.42
CA LEU A 73 -9.91 -0.01 9.61
C LEU A 73 -8.59 0.75 9.46
N VAL A 74 -8.55 1.98 9.94
CA VAL A 74 -7.32 2.76 10.07
C VAL A 74 -6.71 2.47 11.44
N ILE A 75 -5.48 1.95 11.42
CA ILE A 75 -4.72 1.57 12.62
C ILE A 75 -3.73 2.68 12.93
N ASP A 76 -3.79 3.26 14.13
CA ASP A 76 -2.86 4.31 14.51
C ASP A 76 -1.49 3.74 14.89
N ALA A 77 -0.49 4.05 14.07
CA ALA A 77 0.90 3.72 14.26
C ALA A 77 1.80 4.97 14.30
N THR A 78 1.23 6.14 14.63
CA THR A 78 1.98 7.43 14.63
C THR A 78 3.01 7.54 15.75
N GLY A 79 2.95 6.68 16.77
CA GLY A 79 3.90 6.65 17.89
C GLY A 79 5.27 6.03 17.55
N TYR A 80 5.45 5.48 16.33
CA TYR A 80 6.69 4.80 15.95
C TYR A 80 7.55 5.70 15.07
N GLY A 81 8.86 5.70 15.34
CA GLY A 81 9.85 6.58 14.69
C GLY A 81 10.68 5.90 13.62
N GLU A 82 11.82 6.52 13.29
CA GLU A 82 12.77 6.04 12.28
C GLU A 82 13.21 4.60 12.55
N ASN A 83 13.19 3.75 11.53
CA ASN A 83 13.64 2.36 11.55
C ASN A 83 13.08 1.53 12.72
N THR A 84 11.85 1.86 13.16
CA THR A 84 11.20 1.15 14.26
C THR A 84 10.23 0.12 13.75
N THR A 85 10.28 -1.08 14.33
CA THR A 85 9.37 -2.17 14.00
C THR A 85 8.02 -1.97 14.69
N LEU A 86 6.92 -2.06 13.95
CA LEU A 86 5.56 -2.07 14.47
C LEU A 86 5.26 -3.47 15.06
N PRO A 87 5.02 -3.59 16.38
CA PRO A 87 4.71 -4.87 17.02
C PRO A 87 3.26 -5.29 16.79
N ALA A 88 2.95 -6.55 17.01
CA ALA A 88 1.59 -7.08 16.90
C ALA A 88 0.56 -6.40 17.84
N SER A 89 1.04 -5.80 18.94
CA SER A 89 0.18 -5.07 19.90
C SER A 89 -0.50 -3.82 19.34
N VAL A 90 -0.07 -3.34 18.15
CA VAL A 90 -0.80 -2.23 17.46
C VAL A 90 -2.23 -2.64 17.06
N LEU A 91 -2.54 -3.94 17.03
CA LEU A 91 -3.87 -4.46 16.74
C LEU A 91 -4.77 -4.59 17.97
N ASP A 92 -4.26 -4.36 19.19
CA ASP A 92 -5.01 -4.69 20.42
C ASP A 92 -6.33 -3.92 20.53
N SER A 93 -6.39 -2.66 20.04
CA SER A 93 -7.62 -1.85 20.07
C SER A 93 -8.71 -2.33 19.10
N ILE A 94 -8.33 -3.08 18.04
CA ILE A 94 -9.23 -3.48 16.96
C ILE A 94 -9.39 -4.99 16.83
N ARG A 95 -8.77 -5.77 17.72
CA ARG A 95 -8.71 -7.24 17.62
C ARG A 95 -10.08 -7.90 17.48
N ASP A 96 -11.09 -7.38 18.18
CA ASP A 96 -12.47 -7.86 18.15
C ASP A 96 -13.32 -7.23 17.02
N LEU A 97 -12.73 -6.31 16.24
CA LEU A 97 -13.42 -5.58 15.18
C LEU A 97 -13.10 -6.10 13.77
N THR A 98 -12.31 -7.18 13.65
CA THR A 98 -11.88 -7.73 12.36
C THR A 98 -12.87 -8.76 11.82
N TRP A 99 -12.93 -8.88 10.48
CA TRP A 99 -13.76 -9.85 9.75
C TRP A 99 -12.99 -10.39 8.53
N PRO A 100 -13.39 -11.55 7.96
CA PRO A 100 -12.70 -12.08 6.79
C PRO A 100 -12.67 -11.10 5.61
N GLY A 101 -11.48 -10.84 5.06
CA GLY A 101 -11.28 -9.97 3.91
C GLY A 101 -11.22 -8.47 4.21
N TRP A 102 -11.18 -8.07 5.49
CA TRP A 102 -11.04 -6.67 5.89
C TRP A 102 -9.71 -6.06 5.43
N PHE A 103 -9.66 -4.73 5.33
CA PHE A 103 -8.44 -4.02 4.95
C PHE A 103 -7.81 -3.36 6.18
N ALA A 104 -6.55 -3.68 6.43
CA ALA A 104 -5.74 -3.12 7.51
C ALA A 104 -4.92 -1.94 6.98
N VAL A 105 -5.24 -0.70 7.39
CA VAL A 105 -4.59 0.51 6.86
C VAL A 105 -3.80 1.18 7.99
N PHE A 106 -2.47 1.06 7.93
CA PHE A 106 -1.55 1.58 8.95
C PHE A 106 -1.23 3.05 8.68
N ARG A 107 -1.61 3.91 9.62
CA ARG A 107 -1.29 5.33 9.63
C ARG A 107 -0.06 5.57 10.50
N THR A 108 1.09 5.74 9.90
CA THR A 108 2.34 6.11 10.60
C THR A 108 2.57 7.62 10.61
N GLY A 109 1.92 8.35 9.68
CA GLY A 109 2.16 9.75 9.40
C GLY A 109 3.52 10.00 8.74
N TRP A 110 4.10 8.95 8.15
CA TRP A 110 5.42 9.04 7.49
C TRP A 110 5.35 9.71 6.13
N ASP A 111 4.18 9.75 5.50
CA ASP A 111 3.89 10.45 4.25
C ASP A 111 4.30 11.93 4.25
N ARG A 112 4.38 12.56 5.43
CA ARG A 112 4.89 13.94 5.61
C ARG A 112 6.35 14.13 5.18
N PHE A 113 7.12 13.05 5.09
CA PHE A 113 8.52 13.06 4.64
C PHE A 113 8.67 12.69 3.16
N TRP A 114 7.58 12.63 2.40
CA TRP A 114 7.62 12.35 0.96
C TRP A 114 8.55 13.31 0.24
N GLY A 115 9.56 12.76 -0.48
CA GLY A 115 10.59 13.55 -1.16
C GLY A 115 11.79 13.94 -0.30
N ASP A 116 11.80 13.63 1.00
CA ASP A 116 12.94 13.82 1.92
C ASP A 116 13.71 12.51 2.08
N GLU A 117 15.04 12.57 2.30
CA GLU A 117 15.87 11.40 2.59
C GLU A 117 15.42 10.62 3.83
N ARG A 118 14.76 11.30 4.76
CA ARG A 118 14.17 10.69 5.95
C ARG A 118 13.08 9.69 5.61
N TYR A 119 12.42 9.84 4.45
CA TYR A 119 11.37 8.93 4.00
C TYR A 119 11.83 7.48 3.94
N PHE A 120 13.10 7.25 3.61
CA PHE A 120 13.71 5.92 3.53
C PHE A 120 13.97 5.25 4.90
N ARG A 121 13.88 5.98 6.00
CA ARG A 121 14.07 5.47 7.36
C ARG A 121 12.74 5.29 8.11
N HIS A 122 11.74 4.83 7.41
CA HIS A 122 10.39 4.69 7.93
C HIS A 122 10.23 3.56 8.97
N PRO A 123 9.16 3.61 9.80
CA PRO A 123 8.72 2.44 10.56
C PRO A 123 8.17 1.37 9.62
N PHE A 124 8.23 0.10 10.03
CA PHE A 124 7.82 -1.05 9.23
C PHE A 124 7.20 -2.15 10.10
N LEU A 125 6.48 -3.10 9.50
CA LEU A 125 5.78 -4.15 10.22
C LEU A 125 6.75 -5.22 10.73
N SER A 126 6.48 -5.78 11.91
CA SER A 126 7.18 -7.00 12.35
C SER A 126 6.62 -8.24 11.64
N PRO A 127 7.44 -9.30 11.50
CA PRO A 127 6.93 -10.59 11.02
C PRO A 127 5.82 -11.18 11.90
N GLU A 128 5.81 -10.89 13.20
CA GLU A 128 4.74 -11.27 14.14
C GLU A 128 3.44 -10.56 13.78
N LEU A 129 3.48 -9.24 13.53
CA LEU A 129 2.32 -8.47 13.11
C LEU A 129 1.75 -9.00 11.78
N ALA A 130 2.62 -9.32 10.82
CA ALA A 130 2.19 -9.90 9.54
C ALA A 130 1.45 -11.24 9.75
N ARG A 131 1.93 -12.13 10.63
CA ARG A 131 1.25 -13.39 10.95
C ARG A 131 -0.10 -13.18 11.64
N GLU A 132 -0.20 -12.19 12.54
CA GLU A 132 -1.48 -11.83 13.18
C GLU A 132 -2.50 -11.31 12.14
N LEU A 133 -2.08 -10.49 11.18
CA LEU A 133 -2.92 -10.01 10.08
C LEU A 133 -3.43 -11.15 9.19
N VAL A 134 -2.57 -12.12 8.87
CA VAL A 134 -2.97 -13.34 8.16
C VAL A 134 -3.96 -14.15 8.99
N ALA A 135 -3.70 -14.36 10.30
CA ALA A 135 -4.59 -15.07 11.20
C ALA A 135 -5.96 -14.37 11.35
N ALA A 136 -5.96 -13.03 11.34
CA ALA A 136 -7.17 -12.20 11.34
C ALA A 136 -7.85 -12.13 9.96
N ARG A 137 -7.34 -12.85 8.95
CA ARG A 137 -7.88 -12.97 7.59
C ARG A 137 -8.00 -11.60 6.88
N ALA A 138 -7.01 -10.73 7.05
CA ALA A 138 -6.91 -9.49 6.30
C ALA A 138 -6.89 -9.78 4.78
N GLY A 139 -7.56 -8.94 4.00
CA GLY A 139 -7.55 -9.04 2.53
C GLY A 139 -6.49 -8.15 1.88
N ILE A 140 -6.31 -6.95 2.43
CA ILE A 140 -5.29 -5.99 2.01
C ILE A 140 -4.63 -5.41 3.26
N VAL A 141 -3.30 -5.26 3.22
CA VAL A 141 -2.51 -4.51 4.20
C VAL A 141 -1.95 -3.28 3.51
N ALA A 142 -2.24 -2.10 4.03
CA ALA A 142 -1.83 -0.83 3.42
C ALA A 142 -1.08 0.05 4.42
N ILE A 143 -0.13 0.87 3.94
CA ILE A 143 0.71 1.73 4.78
C ILE A 143 1.11 3.02 4.05
N ASP A 144 1.39 4.08 4.81
CA ASP A 144 1.86 5.38 4.33
C ASP A 144 3.40 5.52 4.34
N THR A 145 4.12 4.41 4.23
CA THR A 145 5.58 4.35 4.13
C THR A 145 6.03 3.82 2.77
N LEU A 146 7.35 3.93 2.50
CA LEU A 146 7.95 3.43 1.25
C LEU A 146 7.79 1.92 1.09
N SER A 147 7.84 1.18 2.21
CA SER A 147 7.67 -0.27 2.23
C SER A 147 7.06 -0.74 3.56
N ILE A 148 6.44 -1.93 3.56
CA ILE A 148 6.00 -2.63 4.77
C ILE A 148 7.17 -3.34 5.48
N ASP A 149 8.27 -3.62 4.79
CA ASP A 149 9.55 -4.08 5.36
C ASP A 149 10.54 -2.92 5.46
N SER A 150 11.66 -3.12 6.17
CA SER A 150 12.72 -2.12 6.29
C SER A 150 13.38 -1.84 4.94
N THR A 151 13.61 -0.56 4.63
CA THR A 151 14.43 -0.13 3.48
C THR A 151 15.93 -0.18 3.79
N VAL A 152 16.29 -0.17 5.08
CA VAL A 152 17.69 -0.11 5.56
C VAL A 152 18.24 -1.50 5.89
N GLU A 153 17.43 -2.33 6.50
CA GLU A 153 17.78 -3.70 6.86
C GLU A 153 17.47 -4.66 5.70
N ALA A 154 18.38 -5.59 5.45
CA ALA A 154 18.13 -6.59 4.42
C ALA A 154 17.03 -7.58 4.86
N GLY A 155 16.06 -7.82 3.99
CA GLY A 155 15.00 -8.80 4.20
C GLY A 155 13.67 -8.35 3.60
N ALA A 156 12.75 -9.29 3.48
CA ALA A 156 11.39 -9.05 3.00
C ALA A 156 10.42 -10.04 3.67
N ALA A 157 10.64 -10.31 4.96
CA ALA A 157 9.89 -11.33 5.69
C ALA A 157 8.40 -11.01 5.78
N THR A 158 8.05 -9.73 5.90
CA THR A 158 6.66 -9.29 5.98
C THR A 158 5.95 -9.46 4.63
N HIS A 159 6.61 -9.09 3.53
CA HIS A 159 6.10 -9.37 2.18
C HIS A 159 5.88 -10.87 1.96
N GLU A 160 6.86 -11.70 2.31
CA GLU A 160 6.77 -13.16 2.11
C GLU A 160 5.60 -13.77 2.89
N ILE A 161 5.37 -13.32 4.13
CA ILE A 161 4.26 -13.80 4.96
C ILE A 161 2.92 -13.39 4.38
N LEU A 162 2.75 -12.10 4.06
CA LEU A 162 1.47 -11.57 3.58
C LEU A 162 1.13 -12.09 2.17
N LEU A 163 2.03 -11.90 1.22
CA LEU A 163 1.83 -12.32 -0.17
C LEU A 163 1.74 -13.85 -0.31
N GLY A 164 2.48 -14.60 0.53
CA GLY A 164 2.38 -16.05 0.59
C GLY A 164 1.02 -16.56 1.09
N ALA A 165 0.28 -15.73 1.82
CA ALA A 165 -1.07 -16.01 2.29
C ALA A 165 -2.18 -15.34 1.44
N ASP A 166 -1.86 -14.85 0.25
CA ASP A 166 -2.76 -14.12 -0.66
C ASP A 166 -3.35 -12.83 -0.04
N VAL A 167 -2.61 -12.20 0.87
CA VAL A 167 -2.91 -10.86 1.38
C VAL A 167 -2.18 -9.85 0.52
N LEU A 168 -2.92 -8.99 -0.19
CA LEU A 168 -2.34 -7.95 -1.03
C LEU A 168 -1.74 -6.84 -0.17
N ILE A 169 -0.72 -6.16 -0.72
CA ILE A 169 -0.07 -5.04 -0.04
C ILE A 169 -0.33 -3.77 -0.83
N ALA A 170 -0.45 -2.62 -0.13
CA ALA A 170 -0.47 -1.31 -0.75
C ALA A 170 0.46 -0.37 0.02
N GLU A 171 1.35 0.31 -0.68
CA GLU A 171 2.41 1.13 -0.12
C GLU A 171 2.36 2.58 -0.62
N ASN A 172 3.06 3.46 0.07
CA ASN A 172 3.12 4.87 -0.25
C ASN A 172 1.75 5.57 -0.26
N LEU A 173 0.84 5.19 0.65
CA LEU A 173 -0.38 5.96 0.85
C LEU A 173 -0.05 7.35 1.40
N CYS A 174 -0.96 8.30 1.24
CA CYS A 174 -0.83 9.62 1.85
C CYS A 174 -2.13 10.08 2.51
N ARG A 175 -2.02 11.16 3.31
CA ARG A 175 -3.16 11.81 3.95
C ARG A 175 -4.02 10.90 4.83
N LEU A 176 -3.46 9.80 5.34
CA LEU A 176 -4.15 8.96 6.33
C LEU A 176 -4.47 9.72 7.62
N GLY A 177 -3.82 10.87 7.85
CA GLY A 177 -4.15 11.80 8.94
C GLY A 177 -5.53 12.44 8.84
N ASP A 178 -6.15 12.45 7.65
CA ASP A 178 -7.51 12.95 7.43
C ASP A 178 -8.57 11.94 7.89
N LEU A 179 -8.18 10.69 8.18
CA LEU A 179 -9.04 9.61 8.63
C LEU A 179 -8.95 9.44 10.15
N THR A 180 -10.07 9.13 10.79
CA THR A 180 -10.12 8.84 12.22
C THR A 180 -9.70 7.38 12.46
N PRO A 181 -8.72 7.10 13.34
CA PRO A 181 -8.36 5.74 13.72
C PRO A 181 -9.51 4.96 14.34
N ASP A 182 -9.42 3.63 14.25
CA ASP A 182 -10.39 2.67 14.80
C ASP A 182 -11.83 2.86 14.26
N ARG A 183 -11.98 3.66 13.20
CA ARG A 183 -13.24 3.86 12.50
C ARG A 183 -13.23 3.12 11.17
N GLY A 184 -14.36 2.51 10.85
CA GLY A 184 -14.55 1.81 9.58
C GLY A 184 -14.73 2.75 8.39
N TYR A 185 -14.02 2.45 7.32
CA TYR A 185 -14.13 3.12 6.02
C TYR A 185 -14.33 2.08 4.93
N THR A 186 -14.95 2.49 3.83
CA THR A 186 -14.83 1.75 2.59
C THR A 186 -13.65 2.32 1.82
N PHE A 187 -12.75 1.42 1.39
CA PHE A 187 -11.60 1.75 0.56
C PHE A 187 -11.77 1.17 -0.83
N ALA A 188 -11.22 1.85 -1.83
CA ALA A 188 -11.00 1.31 -3.16
C ALA A 188 -9.53 1.45 -3.51
N PHE A 189 -8.86 0.32 -3.69
CA PHE A 189 -7.49 0.20 -4.18
C PHE A 189 -7.56 -0.18 -5.66
N LEU A 190 -7.26 0.76 -6.56
CA LEU A 190 -7.53 0.61 -7.98
C LEU A 190 -6.21 0.61 -8.78
N PRO A 191 -5.52 -0.55 -8.87
CA PRO A 191 -4.35 -0.71 -9.73
C PRO A 191 -4.76 -0.68 -11.20
N LEU A 192 -3.79 -0.43 -12.08
CA LEU A 192 -3.98 -0.68 -13.50
C LEU A 192 -4.17 -2.19 -13.73
N ALA A 193 -5.04 -2.56 -14.66
CA ALA A 193 -5.30 -3.96 -15.02
C ALA A 193 -4.12 -4.54 -15.83
N LEU A 194 -2.95 -4.64 -15.22
CA LEU A 194 -1.72 -5.16 -15.82
C LEU A 194 -1.68 -6.68 -15.71
N GLY A 195 -2.13 -7.40 -16.70
CA GLY A 195 -2.18 -8.86 -16.82
C GLY A 195 -1.36 -9.66 -15.78
N ALA A 196 -0.15 -10.09 -16.15
CA ALA A 196 0.73 -10.91 -15.29
C ALA A 196 1.81 -10.07 -14.57
N ALA A 197 1.57 -8.79 -14.27
CA ALA A 197 2.52 -7.97 -13.54
C ALA A 197 2.50 -8.30 -12.04
N ASP A 198 3.64 -8.13 -11.39
CA ASP A 198 3.87 -8.39 -9.97
C ASP A 198 3.25 -7.35 -9.04
N GLY A 199 2.95 -6.18 -9.57
CA GLY A 199 2.32 -5.06 -8.89
C GLY A 199 1.83 -4.01 -9.88
N SER A 200 1.30 -2.90 -9.39
CA SER A 200 0.86 -1.79 -10.23
C SER A 200 0.68 -0.51 -9.43
N PRO A 201 1.06 0.67 -9.97
CA PRO A 201 0.59 1.94 -9.47
C PRO A 201 -0.94 1.94 -9.36
N ALA A 202 -1.45 2.55 -8.29
CA ALA A 202 -2.87 2.50 -7.96
C ALA A 202 -3.42 3.86 -7.55
N ARG A 203 -4.67 4.14 -7.90
CA ARG A 203 -5.45 5.18 -7.25
C ARG A 203 -6.12 4.59 -6.02
N VAL A 204 -5.83 5.15 -4.85
CA VAL A 204 -6.43 4.73 -3.59
C VAL A 204 -7.34 5.83 -3.07
N VAL A 205 -8.59 5.48 -2.80
CA VAL A 205 -9.59 6.40 -2.23
C VAL A 205 -10.33 5.74 -1.08
N ALA A 206 -10.83 6.57 -0.15
CA ALA A 206 -11.66 6.12 0.95
C ALA A 206 -12.89 7.01 1.14
N TRP A 207 -13.93 6.47 1.74
CA TRP A 207 -15.10 7.21 2.19
C TRP A 207 -15.70 6.56 3.44
N GLU A 208 -16.45 7.32 4.21
CA GLU A 208 -17.13 6.78 5.39
C GLU A 208 -18.14 5.71 4.99
N SER A 209 -18.08 4.57 5.64
CA SER A 209 -19.10 3.52 5.43
C SER A 209 -20.46 4.01 5.91
N LEU A 210 -21.49 3.87 5.06
CA LEU A 210 -22.88 4.23 5.41
C LEU A 210 -23.51 3.24 6.39
N THR A 211 -22.93 2.06 6.52
CA THR A 211 -23.35 1.02 7.46
C THR A 211 -22.27 0.86 8.54
N SER A 212 -22.70 0.65 9.79
CA SER A 212 -21.77 0.18 10.83
C SER A 212 -20.99 -1.02 10.29
N VAL A 213 -19.68 -1.04 10.53
CA VAL A 213 -18.85 -2.22 10.30
C VAL A 213 -19.56 -3.43 10.88
N PRO A 214 -19.66 -4.57 10.17
CA PRO A 214 -20.42 -5.73 10.59
C PRO A 214 -20.09 -6.20 12.00
#